data_ba7102f4b1f7c544e58f55e241640403
#
_entry.id   ba7102f4b1f7c544e58f55e241640403
#
_cell.length_a   1.000
_cell.length_b   1.000
_cell.length_c   1.000
_cell.angle_alpha   90.00
_cell.angle_beta   90.00
_cell.angle_gamma   90.00
#
_symmetry.space_group_name_H-M   'P 1'
#
loop_
_entity.id
_entity.type
_entity.pdbx_description
1 polymer ?
#
loop_
_entity_poly.entity_id
_entity_poly.type
_entity_poly.pdbx_seq_one_letter_code
_entity_poly.pdbx_strand_id
1 'polypeptide(L)'
;PSTGMPTKTEQADLLQAMYGRNGESPLPVLAAKSSTDCFDTALEACRIAVKYRTPVIMLSDGYLANGSEPWRLPDLSAIEPIDPNFATEPNHADHEGTPKFNPMERDPVTLARAFAIPGTPGLEHRIGGLEKSARTAAISYDPSNHEEMVHTRQAKVDAVVADIDDLEVMD
;
A
#
# COMPACT_ATOMS: atom_id res chain seq x y z
N PRO A 1 -3.18 -4.75 -21.74
CA PRO A 1 -2.16 -5.72 -22.14
C PRO A 1 -2.45 -6.34 -23.50
N SER A 2 -3.69 -6.63 -23.87
CA SER A 2 -4.00 -7.17 -25.21
C SER A 2 -3.89 -6.13 -26.34
N THR A 3 -3.71 -4.86 -26.02
CA THR A 3 -3.65 -3.76 -26.97
C THR A 3 -2.24 -3.26 -27.27
N GLY A 4 -1.22 -4.08 -27.07
CA GLY A 4 0.15 -3.83 -27.50
C GLY A 4 0.29 -3.92 -29.01
N MET A 5 1.45 -4.32 -29.50
CA MET A 5 1.68 -4.51 -30.93
C MET A 5 0.78 -5.63 -31.51
N PRO A 6 0.21 -5.46 -32.70
CA PRO A 6 0.40 -4.34 -33.62
C PRO A 6 -0.58 -3.16 -33.42
N THR A 7 -1.44 -3.19 -32.41
CA THR A 7 -2.47 -2.16 -32.21
C THR A 7 -1.93 -0.89 -31.56
N LYS A 8 -0.81 -1.00 -30.86
CA LYS A 8 -0.06 0.13 -30.28
C LYS A 8 1.41 0.00 -30.61
N THR A 9 2.09 1.13 -30.72
CA THR A 9 3.52 1.17 -31.04
C THR A 9 4.42 0.80 -29.88
N GLU A 10 3.90 0.95 -28.65
CA GLU A 10 4.61 0.60 -27.42
C GLU A 10 3.62 0.18 -26.32
N GLN A 11 4.17 -0.47 -25.29
CA GLN A 11 3.45 -0.84 -24.08
C GLN A 11 3.97 0.04 -22.92
N ALA A 12 3.12 0.94 -22.43
CA ALA A 12 3.51 1.93 -21.42
C ALA A 12 2.73 1.79 -20.10
N ASP A 13 2.11 0.64 -19.84
CA ASP A 13 1.27 0.42 -18.66
C ASP A 13 2.04 0.59 -17.36
N LEU A 14 3.32 0.19 -17.31
CA LEU A 14 4.17 0.38 -16.13
C LEU A 14 4.35 1.86 -15.80
N LEU A 15 4.67 2.68 -16.80
CA LEU A 15 4.83 4.13 -16.59
C LEU A 15 3.50 4.79 -16.19
N GLN A 16 2.39 4.34 -16.76
CA GLN A 16 1.06 4.79 -16.37
C GLN A 16 0.75 4.40 -14.92
N ALA A 17 1.06 3.16 -14.52
CA ALA A 17 0.86 2.71 -13.14
C ALA A 17 1.74 3.48 -12.16
N MET A 18 2.97 3.79 -12.50
CA MET A 18 3.90 4.52 -11.63
C MET A 18 3.64 6.02 -11.58
N TYR A 19 3.32 6.66 -12.70
CA TYR A 19 3.31 8.13 -12.82
C TYR A 19 2.02 8.72 -13.40
N GLY A 20 1.10 7.91 -13.91
CA GLY A 20 -0.07 8.35 -14.64
C GLY A 20 -1.26 8.78 -13.77
N ARG A 21 -1.03 9.49 -12.66
CA ARG A 21 -2.06 10.02 -11.76
C ARG A 21 -1.96 11.52 -11.60
N ASN A 22 -3.02 12.12 -11.04
CA ASN A 22 -3.02 13.53 -10.67
C ASN A 22 -2.27 13.72 -9.36
N GLY A 23 -1.05 14.20 -9.41
CA GLY A 23 -0.17 14.40 -8.26
C GLY A 23 0.88 13.29 -8.11
N GLU A 24 1.67 13.34 -7.04
CA GLU A 24 2.80 12.44 -6.81
C GLU A 24 2.36 11.00 -6.51
N SER A 25 1.34 10.82 -5.71
CA SER A 25 0.67 9.54 -5.36
C SER A 25 1.55 8.29 -5.49
N PRO A 26 2.67 8.16 -4.77
CA PRO A 26 3.55 7.01 -4.87
C PRO A 26 2.83 5.77 -4.36
N LEU A 27 3.08 4.65 -5.03
CA LEU A 27 2.54 3.34 -4.63
C LEU A 27 3.43 2.21 -5.17
N PRO A 28 3.43 1.03 -4.52
CA PRO A 28 4.10 -0.15 -5.03
C PRO A 28 3.40 -0.68 -6.29
N VAL A 29 4.20 -1.14 -7.26
CA VAL A 29 3.72 -1.81 -8.46
C VAL A 29 4.40 -3.17 -8.52
N LEU A 30 3.62 -4.23 -8.53
CA LEU A 30 4.07 -5.60 -8.63
C LEU A 30 3.69 -6.19 -9.99
N ALA A 31 4.47 -7.15 -10.47
CA ALA A 31 4.16 -7.88 -11.68
C ALA A 31 4.45 -9.37 -11.48
N ALA A 32 3.51 -10.22 -11.88
CA ALA A 32 3.72 -11.66 -11.87
C ALA A 32 4.68 -12.08 -13.00
N LYS A 33 5.59 -12.99 -12.71
CA LYS A 33 6.56 -13.53 -13.68
C LYS A 33 6.02 -14.72 -14.49
N SER A 34 4.97 -15.37 -14.00
CA SER A 34 4.33 -16.53 -14.67
C SER A 34 2.84 -16.61 -14.30
N SER A 35 2.09 -17.49 -14.96
CA SER A 35 0.67 -17.69 -14.66
C SER A 35 0.45 -18.22 -13.24
N THR A 36 1.30 -19.13 -12.78
CA THR A 36 1.23 -19.66 -11.40
C THR A 36 1.63 -18.63 -10.36
N ASP A 37 2.61 -17.80 -10.66
CA ASP A 37 3.09 -16.72 -9.77
C ASP A 37 2.03 -15.62 -9.52
N CYS A 38 0.98 -15.57 -10.35
CA CYS A 38 -0.12 -14.62 -10.13
C CYS A 38 -0.78 -14.80 -8.76
N PHE A 39 -0.84 -16.03 -8.24
CA PHE A 39 -1.42 -16.30 -6.93
C PHE A 39 -0.56 -15.69 -5.80
N ASP A 40 0.74 -15.98 -5.82
CA ASP A 40 1.67 -15.51 -4.80
C ASP A 40 1.83 -13.99 -4.86
N THR A 41 1.94 -13.41 -6.06
CA THR A 41 1.98 -11.97 -6.26
C THR A 41 0.70 -11.26 -5.75
N ALA A 42 -0.47 -11.88 -5.92
CA ALA A 42 -1.72 -11.30 -5.40
C ALA A 42 -1.77 -11.30 -3.87
N LEU A 43 -1.29 -12.38 -3.22
CA LEU A 43 -1.18 -12.44 -1.76
C LEU A 43 -0.19 -11.39 -1.25
N GLU A 44 0.96 -11.27 -1.90
CA GLU A 44 1.97 -10.28 -1.56
C GLU A 44 1.43 -8.84 -1.71
N ALA A 45 0.70 -8.56 -2.79
CA ALA A 45 0.05 -7.26 -2.98
C ALA A 45 -0.93 -6.95 -1.83
N CYS A 46 -1.71 -7.93 -1.38
CA CYS A 46 -2.62 -7.78 -0.25
C CYS A 46 -1.85 -7.55 1.06
N ARG A 47 -0.78 -8.31 1.30
CA ARG A 47 0.08 -8.18 2.48
C ARG A 47 0.69 -6.78 2.58
N ILE A 48 1.28 -6.29 1.50
CA ILE A 48 1.86 -4.95 1.43
C ILE A 48 0.77 -3.89 1.64
N ALA A 49 -0.36 -4.01 0.94
CA ALA A 49 -1.44 -3.02 1.03
C ALA A 49 -1.98 -2.90 2.46
N VAL A 50 -2.14 -4.02 3.17
CA VAL A 50 -2.62 -4.05 4.55
C VAL A 50 -1.56 -3.55 5.53
N LYS A 51 -0.31 -4.01 5.41
CA LYS A 51 0.78 -3.63 6.32
C LYS A 51 1.12 -2.13 6.23
N TYR A 52 1.28 -1.62 5.02
CA TYR A 52 1.71 -0.24 4.78
C TYR A 52 0.57 0.76 4.61
N ARG A 53 -0.69 0.29 4.64
CA ARG A 53 -1.88 1.16 4.45
C ARG A 53 -1.74 2.00 3.18
N THR A 54 -1.44 1.34 2.06
CA THR A 54 -1.25 1.98 0.77
C THR A 54 -1.85 1.11 -0.34
N PRO A 55 -2.41 1.69 -1.39
CA PRO A 55 -2.79 0.91 -2.57
C PRO A 55 -1.58 0.23 -3.19
N VAL A 56 -1.79 -0.95 -3.75
CA VAL A 56 -0.79 -1.67 -4.55
C VAL A 56 -1.41 -1.96 -5.91
N ILE A 57 -0.67 -1.70 -6.99
CA ILE A 57 -1.09 -2.10 -8.33
C ILE A 57 -0.37 -3.40 -8.68
N MET A 58 -1.14 -4.40 -9.08
CA MET A 58 -0.61 -5.62 -9.67
C MET A 58 -0.81 -5.57 -11.18
N LEU A 59 0.30 -5.65 -11.92
CA LEU A 59 0.30 -5.77 -13.37
C LEU A 59 0.27 -7.25 -13.76
N SER A 60 -0.54 -7.56 -14.73
CA SER A 60 -0.57 -8.84 -15.44
C SER A 60 -0.60 -8.56 -16.94
N ASP A 61 -0.35 -9.55 -17.76
CA ASP A 61 -0.42 -9.40 -19.21
C ASP A 61 -1.31 -10.47 -19.86
N GLY A 62 -1.66 -10.23 -21.15
CA GLY A 62 -2.49 -11.15 -21.89
C GLY A 62 -1.84 -12.51 -22.15
N TYR A 63 -0.53 -12.59 -22.16
CA TYR A 63 0.19 -13.87 -22.32
C TYR A 63 0.02 -14.73 -21.06
N LEU A 64 0.25 -14.16 -19.87
CA LEU A 64 0.04 -14.86 -18.61
C LEU A 64 -1.42 -15.28 -18.41
N ALA A 65 -2.35 -14.39 -18.77
CA ALA A 65 -3.79 -14.63 -18.60
C ALA A 65 -4.38 -15.69 -19.53
N ASN A 66 -3.77 -15.88 -20.71
CA ASN A 66 -4.20 -16.85 -21.72
C ASN A 66 -3.27 -18.06 -21.82
N GLY A 67 -2.13 -18.04 -21.14
CA GLY A 67 -1.20 -19.13 -21.04
C GLY A 67 -1.70 -20.25 -20.12
N SER A 68 -1.01 -21.36 -20.15
CA SER A 68 -1.23 -22.47 -19.21
C SER A 68 0.10 -23.08 -18.83
N GLU A 69 0.22 -23.41 -17.55
CA GLU A 69 1.40 -24.10 -17.01
C GLU A 69 0.96 -25.04 -15.88
N PRO A 70 1.76 -26.09 -15.55
CA PRO A 70 1.47 -26.93 -14.40
C PRO A 70 1.47 -26.10 -13.11
N TRP A 71 0.42 -26.20 -12.32
CA TRP A 71 0.32 -25.52 -11.03
C TRP A 71 0.01 -26.50 -9.92
N ARG A 72 0.85 -26.51 -8.89
CA ARG A 72 0.57 -27.25 -7.67
C ARG A 72 -0.34 -26.41 -6.79
N LEU A 73 -1.51 -26.93 -6.44
CA LEU A 73 -2.41 -26.26 -5.49
C LEU A 73 -1.64 -25.95 -4.20
N PRO A 74 -1.66 -24.72 -3.73
CA PRO A 74 -0.98 -24.34 -2.51
C PRO A 74 -1.65 -24.97 -1.29
N ASP A 75 -0.87 -25.24 -0.26
CA ASP A 75 -1.41 -25.61 1.04
C ASP A 75 -1.87 -24.32 1.74
N LEU A 76 -3.17 -24.08 1.75
CA LEU A 76 -3.76 -22.88 2.35
C LEU A 76 -3.50 -22.78 3.86
N SER A 77 -3.21 -23.91 4.52
CA SER A 77 -2.90 -23.90 5.96
C SER A 77 -1.47 -23.40 6.25
N ALA A 78 -0.60 -23.41 5.24
CA ALA A 78 0.76 -22.89 5.32
C ALA A 78 0.86 -21.39 5.00
N ILE A 79 -0.21 -20.77 4.50
CA ILE A 79 -0.23 -19.36 4.20
C ILE A 79 -0.45 -18.58 5.50
N GLU A 80 0.47 -17.68 5.82
CA GLU A 80 0.31 -16.80 6.98
C GLU A 80 -0.90 -15.87 6.79
N PRO A 81 -1.79 -15.78 7.79
CA PRO A 81 -2.91 -14.84 7.74
C PRO A 81 -2.41 -13.40 7.63
N ILE A 82 -3.07 -12.61 6.78
CA ILE A 82 -2.80 -11.18 6.70
C ILE A 82 -3.50 -10.49 7.87
N ASP A 83 -2.73 -10.11 8.90
CA ASP A 83 -3.26 -9.41 10.06
C ASP A 83 -3.47 -7.92 9.73
N PRO A 84 -4.69 -7.40 9.80
CA PRO A 84 -4.96 -5.99 9.62
C PRO A 84 -4.44 -5.13 10.79
N ASN A 85 -4.01 -5.71 11.90
CA ASN A 85 -3.47 -5.02 13.08
C ASN A 85 -4.30 -3.79 13.45
N PHE A 86 -5.58 -4.00 13.76
CA PHE A 86 -6.47 -2.91 14.17
C PHE A 86 -6.10 -2.38 15.55
N ALA A 87 -6.10 -1.04 15.69
CA ALA A 87 -5.93 -0.41 16.98
C ALA A 87 -7.10 -0.78 17.91
N THR A 88 -6.76 -1.14 19.14
CA THR A 88 -7.72 -1.49 20.20
C THR A 88 -7.72 -0.49 21.35
N GLU A 89 -6.76 0.42 21.36
CA GLU A 89 -6.58 1.44 22.40
C GLU A 89 -6.07 2.76 21.80
N PRO A 90 -6.26 3.91 22.49
CA PRO A 90 -5.70 5.18 22.09
C PRO A 90 -4.19 5.14 21.92
N ASN A 91 -3.68 5.83 20.90
CA ASN A 91 -2.26 5.92 20.57
C ASN A 91 -1.64 7.29 20.87
N HIS A 92 -2.40 8.20 21.47
CA HIS A 92 -2.00 9.58 21.73
C HIS A 92 -2.61 10.08 23.04
N ALA A 93 -2.09 11.19 23.57
CA ALA A 93 -2.71 11.93 24.68
C ALA A 93 -2.86 13.40 24.29
N ASP A 94 -3.97 14.03 24.67
CA ASP A 94 -4.14 15.47 24.51
C ASP A 94 -3.31 16.26 25.52
N HIS A 95 -3.40 17.59 25.51
CA HIS A 95 -2.59 18.47 26.39
C HIS A 95 -2.96 18.33 27.87
N GLU A 96 -4.11 17.72 28.19
CA GLU A 96 -4.55 17.44 29.56
C GLU A 96 -4.16 16.02 30.00
N GLY A 97 -3.50 15.26 29.10
CA GLY A 97 -3.12 13.88 29.33
C GLY A 97 -4.25 12.87 29.12
N THR A 98 -5.38 13.30 28.56
CA THR A 98 -6.50 12.40 28.25
C THR A 98 -6.17 11.52 27.04
N PRO A 99 -6.31 10.18 27.14
CA PRO A 99 -6.08 9.29 26.01
C PRO A 99 -6.99 9.64 24.81
N LYS A 100 -6.41 9.71 23.62
CA LYS A 100 -7.08 10.00 22.35
C LYS A 100 -6.54 9.08 21.26
N PHE A 101 -7.36 8.87 20.24
CA PHE A 101 -6.89 8.22 19.02
C PHE A 101 -6.52 9.27 17.98
N ASN A 102 -5.24 9.28 17.59
CA ASN A 102 -4.76 10.13 16.49
C ASN A 102 -4.61 9.29 15.21
N PRO A 103 -5.50 9.45 14.23
CA PRO A 103 -5.44 8.68 12.99
C PRO A 103 -4.25 9.08 12.08
N MET A 104 -3.49 10.12 12.44
CA MET A 104 -2.31 10.58 11.71
C MET A 104 -1.00 10.11 12.34
N GLU A 105 -1.07 9.53 13.55
CA GLU A 105 0.11 8.88 14.15
C GLU A 105 0.59 7.75 13.26
N ARG A 106 1.89 7.69 13.04
CA ARG A 106 2.51 6.72 12.13
C ARG A 106 3.41 5.78 12.89
N ASP A 107 3.38 4.53 12.49
CA ASP A 107 4.39 3.57 12.90
C ASP A 107 5.78 4.06 12.45
N PRO A 108 6.81 4.04 13.33
CA PRO A 108 8.10 4.62 13.00
C PRO A 108 8.91 3.83 11.97
N VAL A 109 8.56 2.57 11.71
CA VAL A 109 9.26 1.71 10.74
C VAL A 109 8.53 1.69 9.40
N THR A 110 7.25 1.39 9.40
CA THR A 110 6.46 1.24 8.18
C THR A 110 5.87 2.56 7.68
N LEU A 111 5.84 3.60 8.52
CA LEU A 111 5.14 4.86 8.29
C LEU A 111 3.63 4.68 8.00
N ALA A 112 3.10 3.51 8.29
CA ALA A 112 1.68 3.22 8.19
C ALA A 112 0.92 3.89 9.34
N ARG A 113 -0.32 4.30 9.07
CA ARG A 113 -1.23 4.83 10.10
C ARG A 113 -2.05 3.71 10.72
N ALA A 114 -2.33 3.82 12.01
CA ALA A 114 -3.20 2.88 12.67
C ALA A 114 -4.63 2.92 12.07
N PHE A 115 -5.25 1.75 11.96
CA PHE A 115 -6.67 1.61 11.63
C PHE A 115 -7.44 1.20 12.87
N ALA A 116 -8.57 1.85 13.10
CA ALA A 116 -9.54 1.44 14.11
C ALA A 116 -10.81 0.92 13.43
N ILE A 117 -11.40 -0.12 13.99
CA ILE A 117 -12.71 -0.59 13.52
C ILE A 117 -13.74 0.48 13.88
N PRO A 118 -14.56 0.95 12.92
CA PRO A 118 -15.62 1.93 13.21
C PRO A 118 -16.54 1.47 14.34
N GLY A 119 -16.75 2.35 15.32
CA GLY A 119 -17.54 2.04 16.51
C GLY A 119 -16.75 1.50 17.70
N THR A 120 -15.44 1.35 17.61
CA THR A 120 -14.59 1.00 18.77
C THR A 120 -14.59 2.14 19.77
N PRO A 121 -15.09 1.94 21.01
CA PRO A 121 -15.15 3.01 22.02
C PRO A 121 -13.78 3.60 22.32
N GLY A 122 -13.70 4.93 22.42
CA GLY A 122 -12.47 5.67 22.69
C GLY A 122 -11.55 5.86 21.50
N LEU A 123 -11.90 5.31 20.32
CA LEU A 123 -11.13 5.48 19.08
C LEU A 123 -11.88 6.33 18.04
N GLU A 124 -12.88 7.07 18.47
CA GLU A 124 -13.65 7.98 17.61
C GLU A 124 -12.72 9.05 17.03
N HIS A 125 -12.71 9.18 15.71
CA HIS A 125 -11.85 10.14 15.04
C HIS A 125 -12.47 10.63 13.73
N ARG A 126 -11.96 11.75 13.25
CA ARG A 126 -12.40 12.36 11.99
C ARG A 126 -11.57 11.81 10.84
N ILE A 127 -12.26 11.37 9.79
CA ILE A 127 -11.68 11.05 8.49
C ILE A 127 -12.22 12.03 7.44
N GLY A 128 -11.39 12.40 6.47
CA GLY A 128 -11.80 13.23 5.34
C GLY A 128 -10.69 13.31 4.29
N GLY A 129 -11.04 13.72 3.07
CA GLY A 129 -10.14 13.74 1.91
C GLY A 129 -9.12 14.89 1.89
N LEU A 130 -9.29 15.92 2.74
CA LEU A 130 -8.36 17.03 2.79
C LEU A 130 -7.07 16.64 3.51
N GLU A 131 -5.97 17.26 3.14
CA GLU A 131 -4.69 17.07 3.81
C GLU A 131 -4.78 17.47 5.28
N LYS A 132 -4.14 16.68 6.12
CA LYS A 132 -4.09 16.87 7.57
C LYS A 132 -2.67 17.25 7.99
N SER A 133 -2.60 17.92 9.14
CA SER A 133 -1.33 18.06 9.84
C SER A 133 -0.73 16.69 10.11
N ALA A 134 0.58 16.55 9.89
CA ALA A 134 1.33 15.33 10.17
C ALA A 134 1.21 14.85 11.63
N ARG A 135 0.81 15.75 12.55
CA ARG A 135 0.86 15.51 14.00
C ARG A 135 -0.48 15.57 14.70
N THR A 136 -1.42 16.40 14.23
CA THR A 136 -2.63 16.72 15.00
C THR A 136 -3.93 16.24 14.38
N ALA A 137 -3.89 15.64 13.20
CA ALA A 137 -5.06 15.28 12.39
C ALA A 137 -5.99 16.45 12.01
N ALA A 138 -5.64 17.69 12.33
CA ALA A 138 -6.35 18.87 11.88
C ALA A 138 -6.11 19.13 10.40
N ILE A 139 -7.08 19.72 9.70
CA ILE A 139 -6.89 20.17 8.31
C ILE A 139 -5.76 21.20 8.28
N SER A 140 -4.82 21.05 7.34
CA SER A 140 -3.67 21.92 7.22
C SER A 140 -3.59 22.51 5.81
N TYR A 141 -3.30 23.81 5.76
CA TYR A 141 -2.98 24.58 4.55
C TYR A 141 -1.52 25.06 4.58
N ASP A 142 -0.73 24.58 5.54
CA ASP A 142 0.67 24.96 5.70
C ASP A 142 1.51 24.27 4.60
N PRO A 143 2.23 25.04 3.76
CA PRO A 143 3.06 24.47 2.71
C PRO A 143 4.20 23.59 3.24
N SER A 144 4.74 23.87 4.43
CA SER A 144 5.78 23.03 5.04
C SER A 144 5.22 21.68 5.48
N ASN A 145 3.97 21.65 5.97
CA ASN A 145 3.28 20.39 6.24
C ASN A 145 3.01 19.61 4.95
N HIS A 146 2.65 20.30 3.87
CA HIS A 146 2.44 19.64 2.58
C HIS A 146 3.73 18.95 2.09
N GLU A 147 4.86 19.65 2.14
CA GLU A 147 6.17 19.08 1.79
C GLU A 147 6.52 17.88 2.67
N GLU A 148 6.34 17.97 4.00
CA GLU A 148 6.52 16.86 4.93
C GLU A 148 5.64 15.65 4.55
N MET A 149 4.39 15.88 4.18
CA MET A 149 3.45 14.80 3.82
C MET A 149 3.83 14.15 2.49
N VAL A 150 4.29 14.92 1.50
CA VAL A 150 4.80 14.38 0.22
C VAL A 150 6.00 13.46 0.47
N HIS A 151 6.99 13.91 1.22
CA HIS A 151 8.17 13.10 1.55
C HIS A 151 7.80 11.86 2.38
N THR A 152 6.88 11.98 3.33
CA THR A 152 6.44 10.86 4.16
C THR A 152 5.70 9.79 3.33
N ARG A 153 4.89 10.20 2.35
CA ARG A 153 4.21 9.24 1.45
C ARG A 153 5.22 8.47 0.61
N GLN A 154 6.24 9.16 0.09
CA GLN A 154 7.32 8.50 -0.66
C GLN A 154 8.13 7.57 0.24
N ALA A 155 8.59 8.04 1.38
CA ALA A 155 9.36 7.24 2.33
C ALA A 155 8.61 5.98 2.79
N LYS A 156 7.28 6.05 2.93
CA LYS A 156 6.47 4.87 3.23
C LYS A 156 6.53 3.82 2.13
N VAL A 157 6.50 4.22 0.87
CA VAL A 157 6.63 3.28 -0.26
C VAL A 157 8.05 2.73 -0.35
N ASP A 158 9.06 3.57 -0.11
CA ASP A 158 10.46 3.13 -0.09
C ASP A 158 10.72 2.10 1.03
N ALA A 159 10.04 2.22 2.17
CA ALA A 159 10.16 1.27 3.28
C ALA A 159 9.65 -0.15 2.93
N VAL A 160 8.80 -0.28 1.90
CA VAL A 160 8.30 -1.60 1.45
C VAL A 160 9.44 -2.50 0.98
N VAL A 161 10.53 -1.93 0.46
CA VAL A 161 11.70 -2.69 -0.03
C VAL A 161 12.29 -3.59 1.04
N ALA A 162 12.23 -3.19 2.31
CA ALA A 162 12.74 -4.00 3.42
C ALA A 162 11.96 -5.33 3.66
N ASP A 163 10.77 -5.45 3.08
CA ASP A 163 9.90 -6.61 3.23
C ASP A 163 9.84 -7.49 1.97
N ILE A 164 10.55 -7.10 0.93
CA ILE A 164 10.57 -7.82 -0.35
C ILE A 164 11.92 -8.51 -0.48
N ASP A 165 11.90 -9.80 -0.77
CA ASP A 165 13.11 -10.55 -1.04
C ASP A 165 13.85 -10.00 -2.27
N ASP A 166 15.17 -10.15 -2.29
CA ASP A 166 15.99 -9.77 -3.43
C ASP A 166 15.50 -10.49 -4.69
N LEU A 167 15.30 -9.72 -5.76
CA LEU A 167 14.88 -10.28 -7.03
C LEU A 167 16.01 -11.05 -7.69
N GLU A 168 15.78 -12.33 -7.95
CA GLU A 168 16.68 -13.15 -8.74
C GLU A 168 16.46 -12.91 -10.24
N VAL A 169 17.52 -12.56 -10.94
CA VAL A 169 17.50 -12.52 -12.42
C VAL A 169 17.74 -13.93 -12.92
N MET A 170 16.76 -14.49 -13.62
CA MET A 170 16.91 -15.77 -14.31
C MET A 170 17.59 -15.52 -15.65
N ASP A 171 18.79 -16.05 -15.85
CA ASP A 171 19.53 -16.04 -17.12
C ASP A 171 18.95 -17.05 -18.13
#